data_8037dbacdf6333372a0a4f319944f05d
#
_entry.id   8037dbacdf6333372a0a4f319944f05d
#
_cell.length_a   1.000
_cell.length_b   1.000
_cell.length_c   1.000
_cell.angle_alpha   90.00
_cell.angle_beta   90.00
_cell.angle_gamma   90.00
#
_symmetry.space_group_name_H-M   'P 1'
#
loop_
_entity.id
_entity.type
_entity.pdbx_description
1 polymer ?
#
loop_
_entity_poly.entity_id
_entity_poly.type
_entity_poly.pdbx_seq_one_letter_code
_entity_poly.pdbx_strand_id
1 'polypeptide(L)'
;GEIFKFAVITELVNRNPVADLDTALKARRPGHNAWIQISEIPAFYSALERAGSVQIQTAIRLLILTALRTAELRLMRWEWVDLESATITLPAEVMKARRPHVVPLSRQAITLLEDQFTRSGYSAFVFPGRFMDKPLSASAILKAMERIGYKSIATGHGWRTTFSTALNESGRYSPDWIEIQLAHVPKGVRGVYNQAAYLKQRRQMLQDYADAIDSILAGGGNPLEPE
;
A
#
# COMPACT_ATOMS: atom_id res chain seq x y z
N GLY A 1 -5.49 -25.34 -14.62
CA GLY A 1 -5.16 -24.89 -15.79
C GLY A 1 -3.74 -24.96 -16.30
N GLU A 2 -2.83 -24.06 -15.91
CA GLU A 2 -1.50 -23.87 -16.54
C GLU A 2 -0.60 -25.12 -16.47
N ILE A 3 -0.57 -25.83 -15.35
CA ILE A 3 0.21 -27.07 -15.18
C ILE A 3 -0.18 -28.11 -16.25
N PHE A 4 -1.47 -28.31 -16.47
CA PHE A 4 -1.94 -29.29 -17.48
C PHE A 4 -1.74 -28.79 -18.92
N LYS A 5 -1.77 -27.46 -19.16
CA LYS A 5 -1.37 -26.92 -20.47
C LYS A 5 0.10 -27.22 -20.76
N PHE A 6 0.98 -27.01 -19.79
CA PHE A 6 2.38 -27.38 -19.91
C PHE A 6 2.57 -28.89 -20.13
N ALA A 7 1.86 -29.73 -19.39
CA ALA A 7 1.95 -31.19 -19.53
C ALA A 7 1.46 -31.70 -20.91
N VAL A 8 0.47 -31.04 -21.55
CA VAL A 8 0.06 -31.32 -22.93
C VAL A 8 1.13 -30.88 -23.92
N ILE A 9 1.71 -29.67 -23.75
CA ILE A 9 2.75 -29.15 -24.64
C ILE A 9 4.01 -30.03 -24.60
N THR A 10 4.32 -30.59 -23.41
CA THR A 10 5.47 -31.51 -23.22
C THR A 10 5.13 -32.98 -23.45
N GLU A 11 3.96 -33.27 -24.00
CA GLU A 11 3.50 -34.63 -24.33
C GLU A 11 3.43 -35.61 -23.13
N LEU A 12 3.41 -35.06 -21.89
CA LEU A 12 3.24 -35.88 -20.68
C LEU A 12 1.81 -36.38 -20.49
N VAL A 13 0.83 -35.69 -21.07
CA VAL A 13 -0.58 -36.09 -21.10
C VAL A 13 -1.21 -35.73 -22.46
N ASN A 14 -2.17 -36.55 -22.92
CA ASN A 14 -2.81 -36.38 -24.20
C ASN A 14 -3.83 -35.24 -24.26
N ARG A 15 -4.37 -34.82 -23.12
CA ARG A 15 -5.37 -33.76 -23.02
C ARG A 15 -5.30 -33.07 -21.67
N ASN A 16 -5.78 -31.81 -21.62
CA ASN A 16 -5.96 -31.08 -20.39
C ASN A 16 -7.30 -31.50 -19.71
N PRO A 17 -7.31 -32.26 -18.62
CA PRO A 17 -8.54 -32.73 -17.98
C PRO A 17 -9.36 -31.61 -17.31
N VAL A 18 -8.80 -30.40 -17.19
CA VAL A 18 -9.43 -29.23 -16.58
C VAL A 18 -9.69 -28.10 -17.58
N ALA A 19 -9.70 -28.41 -18.89
CA ALA A 19 -9.85 -27.39 -19.94
C ALA A 19 -11.18 -26.62 -19.81
N ASP A 20 -12.26 -27.31 -19.47
CA ASP A 20 -13.62 -26.77 -19.44
C ASP A 20 -14.11 -26.43 -18.03
N LEU A 21 -13.26 -26.61 -17.00
CA LEU A 21 -13.66 -26.32 -15.62
C LEU A 21 -13.93 -24.83 -15.39
N ASP A 22 -13.30 -23.94 -16.14
CA ASP A 22 -13.52 -22.51 -16.04
C ASP A 22 -14.96 -22.12 -16.41
N THR A 23 -15.62 -22.92 -17.31
CA THR A 23 -17.02 -22.72 -17.68
C THR A 23 -18.00 -23.38 -16.69
N ALA A 24 -17.56 -24.46 -16.04
CA ALA A 24 -18.37 -25.19 -15.05
C ALA A 24 -18.31 -24.58 -13.64
N LEU A 25 -17.19 -23.92 -13.32
CA LEU A 25 -17.02 -23.24 -12.04
C LEU A 25 -17.66 -21.85 -12.11
N LYS A 26 -18.55 -21.55 -11.17
CA LYS A 26 -19.06 -20.18 -11.02
C LYS A 26 -17.84 -19.24 -10.85
N ALA A 27 -17.71 -18.28 -11.76
CA ALA A 27 -16.70 -17.24 -11.65
C ALA A 27 -16.78 -16.64 -10.24
N ARG A 28 -15.70 -16.80 -9.46
CA ARG A 28 -15.60 -16.11 -8.17
C ARG A 28 -15.65 -14.62 -8.48
N ARG A 29 -16.75 -13.97 -8.15
CA ARG A 29 -16.83 -12.50 -8.25
C ARG A 29 -15.67 -11.98 -7.40
N PRO A 30 -14.70 -11.25 -7.96
CA PRO A 30 -13.66 -10.63 -7.17
C PRO A 30 -14.38 -9.68 -6.19
N GLY A 31 -14.38 -10.02 -4.90
CA GLY A 31 -14.85 -9.11 -3.87
C GLY A 31 -13.92 -7.90 -3.87
N HIS A 32 -14.48 -6.71 -3.76
CA HIS A 32 -13.68 -5.52 -3.48
C HIS A 32 -13.00 -5.70 -2.12
N ASN A 33 -11.72 -5.32 -2.02
CA ASN A 33 -11.06 -5.28 -0.72
C ASN A 33 -11.83 -4.30 0.17
N ALA A 34 -12.16 -4.71 1.38
CA ALA A 34 -12.81 -3.86 2.35
C ALA A 34 -11.92 -2.63 2.63
N TRP A 35 -12.52 -1.46 2.62
CA TRP A 35 -11.88 -0.16 2.81
C TRP A 35 -12.82 0.78 3.56
N ILE A 36 -12.28 1.81 4.19
CA ILE A 36 -13.03 2.85 4.91
C ILE A 36 -12.81 4.20 4.27
N GLN A 37 -13.74 5.11 4.46
CA GLN A 37 -13.59 6.50 4.02
C GLN A 37 -12.53 7.22 4.86
N ILE A 38 -11.97 8.31 4.33
CA ILE A 38 -10.98 9.13 5.05
C ILE A 38 -11.56 9.67 6.37
N SER A 39 -12.85 10.02 6.39
CA SER A 39 -13.58 10.49 7.58
C SER A 39 -13.68 9.46 8.71
N GLU A 40 -13.49 8.16 8.41
CA GLU A 40 -13.52 7.07 9.39
C GLU A 40 -12.14 6.80 10.03
N ILE A 41 -11.08 7.45 9.54
CA ILE A 41 -9.70 7.28 10.05
C ILE A 41 -9.59 7.59 11.57
N PRO A 42 -10.25 8.60 12.17
CA PRO A 42 -10.17 8.83 13.60
C PRO A 42 -10.63 7.64 14.45
N ALA A 43 -11.78 7.06 14.09
CA ALA A 43 -12.28 5.87 14.79
C ALA A 43 -11.33 4.68 14.60
N PHE A 44 -10.74 4.54 13.40
CA PHE A 44 -9.72 3.53 13.14
C PHE A 44 -8.45 3.77 13.95
N TYR A 45 -7.93 4.99 14.04
CA TYR A 45 -6.72 5.30 14.83
C TYR A 45 -6.93 5.03 16.32
N SER A 46 -8.08 5.39 16.87
CA SER A 46 -8.45 5.05 18.26
C SER A 46 -8.48 3.52 18.48
N ALA A 47 -8.94 2.76 17.49
CA ALA A 47 -8.88 1.30 17.55
C ALA A 47 -7.44 0.78 17.40
N LEU A 48 -6.63 1.41 16.55
CA LEU A 48 -5.25 1.01 16.25
C LEU A 48 -4.33 1.06 17.49
N GLU A 49 -4.60 1.93 18.45
CA GLU A 49 -3.87 1.99 19.74
C GLU A 49 -3.92 0.65 20.49
N ARG A 50 -4.96 -0.16 20.26
CA ARG A 50 -5.12 -1.50 20.83
C ARG A 50 -4.48 -2.61 20.01
N ALA A 51 -3.87 -2.29 18.86
CA ALA A 51 -3.34 -3.28 17.93
C ALA A 51 -2.09 -4.04 18.41
N GLY A 52 -1.50 -3.64 19.54
CA GLY A 52 -0.33 -4.25 20.14
C GLY A 52 0.92 -3.38 20.02
N SER A 53 1.99 -3.85 19.38
CA SER A 53 3.26 -3.12 19.37
C SER A 53 3.20 -1.81 18.59
N VAL A 54 3.93 -0.80 19.10
CA VAL A 54 4.10 0.51 18.44
C VAL A 54 4.59 0.34 16.98
N GLN A 55 5.51 -0.60 16.73
CA GLN A 55 5.99 -0.91 15.39
C GLN A 55 4.87 -1.28 14.41
N ILE A 56 3.88 -2.06 14.85
CA ILE A 56 2.72 -2.43 14.01
C ILE A 56 1.83 -1.22 13.75
N GLN A 57 1.62 -0.38 14.76
CA GLN A 57 0.86 0.86 14.63
C GLN A 57 1.54 1.80 13.63
N THR A 58 2.86 1.99 13.76
CA THR A 58 3.66 2.80 12.84
C THR A 58 3.59 2.25 11.41
N ALA A 59 3.71 0.92 11.24
CA ALA A 59 3.61 0.27 9.94
C ALA A 59 2.26 0.52 9.26
N ILE A 60 1.15 0.43 10.01
CA ILE A 60 -0.19 0.67 9.47
C ILE A 60 -0.40 2.16 9.15
N ARG A 61 0.03 3.07 10.03
CA ARG A 61 -0.04 4.53 9.75
C ARG A 61 0.76 4.89 8.50
N LEU A 62 1.94 4.31 8.32
CA LEU A 62 2.75 4.54 7.13
C LEU A 62 2.09 3.98 5.86
N LEU A 63 1.39 2.83 5.92
CA LEU A 63 0.57 2.33 4.80
C LEU A 63 -0.51 3.32 4.39
N ILE A 64 -1.18 3.93 5.37
CA ILE A 64 -2.22 4.93 5.14
C ILE A 64 -1.63 6.15 4.44
N LEU A 65 -0.52 6.70 4.95
CA LEU A 65 0.11 7.93 4.45
C LEU A 65 0.79 7.77 3.09
N THR A 66 1.27 6.58 2.74
CA THR A 66 2.06 6.35 1.52
C THR A 66 1.33 5.58 0.43
N ALA A 67 0.22 4.93 0.78
CA ALA A 67 -0.51 4.01 -0.09
C ALA A 67 0.36 2.87 -0.67
N LEU A 68 1.45 2.49 0.00
CA LEU A 68 2.27 1.33 -0.34
C LEU A 68 1.49 0.01 -0.23
N ARG A 69 1.91 -1.00 -0.96
CA ARG A 69 1.41 -2.36 -0.72
C ARG A 69 1.98 -2.91 0.58
N THR A 70 1.20 -3.73 1.26
CA THR A 70 1.62 -4.37 2.52
C THR A 70 2.95 -5.14 2.37
N ALA A 71 3.17 -5.79 1.23
CA ALA A 71 4.42 -6.49 0.96
C ALA A 71 5.60 -5.53 0.78
N GLU A 72 5.39 -4.40 0.09
CA GLU A 72 6.40 -3.36 -0.13
C GLU A 72 6.83 -2.75 1.20
N LEU A 73 5.88 -2.35 2.04
CA LEU A 73 6.15 -1.82 3.37
C LEU A 73 6.85 -2.85 4.27
N ARG A 74 6.37 -4.09 4.30
CA ARG A 74 6.92 -5.14 5.15
C ARG A 74 8.38 -5.48 4.81
N LEU A 75 8.74 -5.44 3.52
CA LEU A 75 10.08 -5.73 3.01
C LEU A 75 11.00 -4.50 3.00
N MET A 76 10.48 -3.34 3.41
CA MET A 76 11.23 -2.07 3.38
C MET A 76 12.52 -2.18 4.19
N ARG A 77 13.62 -1.70 3.58
CA ARG A 77 14.94 -1.65 4.19
C ARG A 77 15.34 -0.19 4.42
N TRP A 78 16.14 0.05 5.45
CA TRP A 78 16.62 1.40 5.75
C TRP A 78 17.47 1.98 4.62
N GLU A 79 18.22 1.17 3.89
CA GLU A 79 19.00 1.60 2.71
C GLU A 79 18.13 2.16 1.55
N TRP A 80 16.81 1.94 1.59
CA TRP A 80 15.87 2.48 0.60
C TRP A 80 15.20 3.78 1.06
N VAL A 81 15.43 4.18 2.31
CA VAL A 81 14.83 5.37 2.93
C VAL A 81 15.85 6.48 2.96
N ASP A 82 15.55 7.56 2.28
CA ASP A 82 16.33 8.79 2.32
C ASP A 82 15.50 9.88 3.00
N LEU A 83 15.81 10.13 4.29
CA LEU A 83 15.08 11.12 5.09
C LEU A 83 15.48 12.56 4.69
N GLU A 84 16.68 12.79 4.16
CA GLU A 84 17.13 14.12 3.72
C GLU A 84 16.37 14.56 2.47
N SER A 85 16.28 13.68 1.45
CA SER A 85 15.49 13.94 0.24
C SER A 85 13.99 13.69 0.44
N ALA A 86 13.59 13.18 1.61
CA ALA A 86 12.23 12.80 1.96
C ALA A 86 11.61 11.84 0.92
N THR A 87 12.28 10.71 0.68
CA THR A 87 11.83 9.69 -0.29
C THR A 87 12.13 8.27 0.19
N ILE A 88 11.33 7.32 -0.33
CA ILE A 88 11.61 5.88 -0.29
C ILE A 88 11.82 5.43 -1.74
N THR A 89 12.93 4.75 -2.03
CA THR A 89 13.20 4.16 -3.35
C THR A 89 13.10 2.64 -3.28
N LEU A 90 11.97 2.10 -3.69
CA LEU A 90 11.74 0.65 -3.74
C LEU A 90 12.38 0.07 -5.01
N PRO A 91 13.26 -0.93 -4.90
CA PRO A 91 13.91 -1.53 -6.04
C PRO A 91 12.94 -2.46 -6.81
N ALA A 92 13.26 -2.72 -8.08
CA ALA A 92 12.41 -3.48 -9.00
C ALA A 92 12.04 -4.89 -8.49
N GLU A 93 12.93 -5.50 -7.72
CA GLU A 93 12.81 -6.88 -7.21
C GLU A 93 11.62 -7.06 -6.27
N VAL A 94 11.29 -6.02 -5.49
CA VAL A 94 10.15 -6.06 -4.54
C VAL A 94 8.86 -5.55 -5.17
N MET A 95 8.95 -4.94 -6.35
CA MET A 95 7.79 -4.36 -7.03
C MET A 95 7.07 -5.38 -7.91
N LYS A 96 5.72 -5.41 -7.82
CA LYS A 96 4.91 -6.28 -8.69
C LYS A 96 5.13 -6.01 -10.18
N ALA A 97 5.36 -4.75 -10.54
CA ALA A 97 5.58 -4.33 -11.92
C ALA A 97 7.04 -4.49 -12.39
N ARG A 98 7.95 -4.99 -11.54
CA ARG A 98 9.39 -5.14 -11.84
C ARG A 98 10.05 -3.84 -12.33
N ARG A 99 9.63 -2.70 -11.81
CA ARG A 99 10.20 -1.37 -12.06
C ARG A 99 10.43 -0.68 -10.73
N PRO A 100 11.55 0.05 -10.55
CA PRO A 100 11.78 0.83 -9.35
C PRO A 100 10.64 1.83 -9.11
N HIS A 101 10.36 2.12 -7.85
CA HIS A 101 9.32 3.06 -7.48
C HIS A 101 9.80 4.02 -6.41
N VAL A 102 9.82 5.33 -6.73
CA VAL A 102 10.16 6.38 -5.79
C VAL A 102 8.86 6.92 -5.17
N VAL A 103 8.80 6.92 -3.85
CA VAL A 103 7.67 7.39 -3.04
C VAL A 103 8.11 8.63 -2.28
N PRO A 104 7.56 9.82 -2.57
CA PRO A 104 7.77 11.00 -1.73
C PRO A 104 7.15 10.80 -0.35
N LEU A 105 7.72 11.45 0.66
CA LEU A 105 7.24 11.39 2.04
C LEU A 105 6.64 12.73 2.45
N SER A 106 5.50 12.67 3.15
CA SER A 106 4.96 13.80 3.91
C SER A 106 5.75 13.98 5.21
N ARG A 107 5.64 15.15 5.85
CA ARG A 107 6.24 15.42 7.17
C ARG A 107 5.83 14.38 8.20
N GLN A 108 4.56 13.98 8.21
CA GLN A 108 4.03 12.98 9.12
C GLN A 108 4.67 11.60 8.89
N ALA A 109 4.89 11.22 7.64
CA ALA A 109 5.56 9.96 7.30
C ALA A 109 7.05 9.99 7.70
N ILE A 110 7.73 11.13 7.55
CA ILE A 110 9.10 11.32 8.01
C ILE A 110 9.17 11.13 9.53
N THR A 111 8.34 11.83 10.30
CA THR A 111 8.31 11.71 11.77
C THR A 111 8.09 10.25 12.21
N LEU A 112 7.19 9.51 11.55
CA LEU A 112 6.97 8.09 11.84
C LEU A 112 8.21 7.24 11.56
N LEU A 113 8.96 7.56 10.49
CA LEU A 113 10.18 6.83 10.13
C LEU A 113 11.35 7.18 11.07
N GLU A 114 11.50 8.44 11.48
CA GLU A 114 12.48 8.88 12.48
C GLU A 114 12.27 8.16 13.81
N ASP A 115 11.02 8.15 14.29
CA ASP A 115 10.64 7.39 15.49
C ASP A 115 10.89 5.88 15.33
N GLN A 116 10.62 5.32 14.17
CA GLN A 116 10.87 3.91 13.90
C GLN A 116 12.36 3.61 13.81
N PHE A 117 13.18 4.54 13.32
CA PHE A 117 14.64 4.40 13.26
C PHE A 117 15.24 4.22 14.65
N THR A 118 14.74 4.92 15.66
CA THR A 118 15.21 4.75 17.05
C THR A 118 14.98 3.32 17.57
N ARG A 119 14.01 2.58 17.01
CA ARG A 119 13.64 1.22 17.44
C ARG A 119 14.25 0.12 16.59
N SER A 120 14.56 0.39 15.33
CA SER A 120 15.00 -0.63 14.38
C SER A 120 16.17 -0.22 13.48
N GLY A 121 16.78 0.95 13.71
CA GLY A 121 17.90 1.44 12.89
C GLY A 121 19.14 0.54 12.87
N TYR A 122 19.25 -0.37 13.84
CA TYR A 122 20.28 -1.41 13.89
C TYR A 122 19.93 -2.68 13.08
N SER A 123 18.71 -2.79 12.56
CA SER A 123 18.28 -3.82 11.63
C SER A 123 18.43 -3.33 10.19
N ALA A 124 18.60 -4.24 9.24
CA ALA A 124 18.49 -3.90 7.83
C ALA A 124 17.05 -3.52 7.42
N PHE A 125 16.02 -4.02 8.16
CA PHE A 125 14.62 -3.78 7.87
C PHE A 125 14.06 -2.63 8.70
N VAL A 126 13.23 -1.79 8.09
CA VAL A 126 12.46 -0.74 8.78
C VAL A 126 11.49 -1.37 9.78
N PHE A 127 10.84 -2.46 9.38
CA PHE A 127 9.93 -3.23 10.21
C PHE A 127 10.44 -4.67 10.35
N PRO A 128 11.39 -4.93 11.26
CA PRO A 128 11.87 -6.29 11.50
C PRO A 128 10.80 -7.16 12.14
N GLY A 129 10.91 -8.46 11.95
CA GLY A 129 10.09 -9.46 12.60
C GLY A 129 10.59 -9.79 14.03
N ARG A 130 10.17 -10.97 14.51
CA ARG A 130 10.68 -11.48 15.79
C ARG A 130 12.21 -11.62 15.79
N PHE A 131 12.78 -11.96 14.66
CA PHE A 131 14.21 -12.00 14.42
C PHE A 131 14.60 -10.76 13.63
N MET A 132 15.58 -10.02 14.11
CA MET A 132 15.95 -8.69 13.58
C MET A 132 16.55 -8.74 12.17
N ASP A 133 17.03 -9.90 11.73
CA ASP A 133 17.53 -10.22 10.40
C ASP A 133 16.44 -10.58 9.39
N LYS A 134 15.16 -10.64 9.84
CA LYS A 134 14.01 -10.97 8.99
C LYS A 134 12.96 -9.87 9.04
N PRO A 135 12.24 -9.65 7.92
CA PRO A 135 11.18 -8.66 7.89
C PRO A 135 9.97 -9.10 8.71
N LEU A 136 9.10 -8.15 9.00
CA LEU A 136 7.79 -8.40 9.59
C LEU A 136 7.03 -9.49 8.84
N SER A 137 6.35 -10.39 9.55
CA SER A 137 5.66 -11.53 8.93
C SER A 137 4.53 -11.07 7.99
N ALA A 138 4.24 -11.86 6.95
CA ALA A 138 3.20 -11.53 5.97
C ALA A 138 1.79 -11.39 6.59
N SER A 139 1.53 -12.05 7.71
CA SER A 139 0.25 -12.01 8.41
C SER A 139 0.18 -10.98 9.53
N ALA A 140 1.28 -10.28 9.87
CA ALA A 140 1.33 -9.44 11.06
C ALA A 140 0.30 -8.30 11.04
N ILE A 141 0.22 -7.58 9.92
CA ILE A 141 -0.74 -6.49 9.73
C ILE A 141 -2.17 -7.03 9.74
N LEU A 142 -2.43 -8.14 9.03
CA LEU A 142 -3.76 -8.76 9.01
C LEU A 142 -4.20 -9.19 10.42
N LYS A 143 -3.32 -9.82 11.19
CA LYS A 143 -3.61 -10.23 12.58
C LYS A 143 -3.84 -9.01 13.49
N ALA A 144 -3.13 -7.92 13.28
CA ALA A 144 -3.36 -6.67 14.01
C ALA A 144 -4.75 -6.10 13.70
N MET A 145 -5.11 -6.02 12.41
CA MET A 145 -6.46 -5.60 11.97
C MET A 145 -7.56 -6.49 12.55
N GLU A 146 -7.34 -7.81 12.59
CA GLU A 146 -8.27 -8.75 13.19
C GLU A 146 -8.46 -8.52 14.70
N ARG A 147 -7.36 -8.28 15.43
CA ARG A 147 -7.37 -8.02 16.88
C ARG A 147 -8.19 -6.78 17.25
N ILE A 148 -8.15 -5.75 16.43
CA ILE A 148 -8.90 -4.50 16.66
C ILE A 148 -10.30 -4.51 16.04
N GLY A 149 -10.75 -5.65 15.47
CA GLY A 149 -12.09 -5.81 14.90
C GLY A 149 -12.25 -5.33 13.46
N TYR A 150 -11.18 -5.01 12.76
CA TYR A 150 -11.22 -4.42 11.39
C TYR A 150 -10.96 -5.42 10.26
N LYS A 151 -10.87 -6.71 10.52
CA LYS A 151 -10.53 -7.75 9.52
C LYS A 151 -11.37 -7.69 8.23
N SER A 152 -12.68 -7.42 8.37
CA SER A 152 -13.62 -7.36 7.24
C SER A 152 -14.07 -5.94 6.90
N ILE A 153 -13.57 -4.93 7.62
CA ILE A 153 -13.95 -3.53 7.49
C ILE A 153 -12.90 -2.77 6.69
N ALA A 154 -11.62 -3.05 6.96
CA ALA A 154 -10.50 -2.48 6.23
C ALA A 154 -9.39 -3.52 6.09
N THR A 155 -8.67 -3.47 4.98
CA THR A 155 -7.53 -4.35 4.72
C THR A 155 -6.28 -3.53 4.42
N GLY A 156 -5.10 -4.13 4.54
CA GLY A 156 -3.86 -3.46 4.15
C GLY A 156 -3.86 -2.99 2.68
N HIS A 157 -4.65 -3.62 1.81
CA HIS A 157 -4.88 -3.16 0.44
C HIS A 157 -5.99 -2.11 0.36
N GLY A 158 -6.96 -2.13 1.28
CA GLY A 158 -8.06 -1.16 1.36
C GLY A 158 -7.58 0.28 1.56
N TRP A 159 -6.45 0.50 2.24
CA TRP A 159 -5.86 1.83 2.40
C TRP A 159 -5.52 2.52 1.08
N ARG A 160 -5.18 1.75 0.07
CA ARG A 160 -4.93 2.25 -1.28
C ARG A 160 -6.23 2.71 -1.95
N THR A 161 -7.35 2.05 -1.63
CA THR A 161 -8.68 2.47 -2.07
C THR A 161 -9.09 3.75 -1.34
N THR A 162 -8.92 3.81 -0.01
CA THR A 162 -9.16 5.05 0.77
C THR A 162 -8.39 6.23 0.20
N PHE A 163 -7.09 6.07 -0.03
CA PHE A 163 -6.22 7.08 -0.63
C PHE A 163 -6.70 7.50 -2.02
N SER A 164 -6.92 6.54 -2.91
CA SER A 164 -7.33 6.80 -4.30
C SER A 164 -8.69 7.49 -4.36
N THR A 165 -9.66 7.04 -3.55
CA THR A 165 -11.00 7.60 -3.50
C THR A 165 -10.96 9.04 -3.02
N ALA A 166 -10.35 9.31 -1.87
CA ALA A 166 -10.27 10.66 -1.30
C ALA A 166 -9.64 11.66 -2.26
N LEU A 167 -8.56 11.29 -2.94
CA LEU A 167 -7.86 12.20 -3.85
C LEU A 167 -8.59 12.39 -5.20
N ASN A 168 -9.23 11.34 -5.73
CA ASN A 168 -10.04 11.48 -6.95
C ASN A 168 -11.31 12.29 -6.69
N GLU A 169 -12.00 12.07 -5.58
CA GLU A 169 -13.21 12.81 -5.20
C GLU A 169 -12.94 14.29 -4.93
N SER A 170 -11.74 14.63 -4.43
CA SER A 170 -11.34 16.02 -4.23
C SER A 170 -11.29 16.85 -5.54
N GLY A 171 -11.14 16.20 -6.69
CA GLY A 171 -10.99 16.87 -7.98
C GLY A 171 -9.72 17.71 -8.16
N ARG A 172 -8.82 17.74 -7.15
CA ARG A 172 -7.64 18.63 -7.12
C ARG A 172 -6.40 18.07 -7.81
N TYR A 173 -6.36 16.74 -8.01
CA TYR A 173 -5.15 16.04 -8.47
C TYR A 173 -5.40 15.28 -9.76
N SER A 174 -4.38 15.28 -10.63
CA SER A 174 -4.45 14.48 -11.84
C SER A 174 -4.55 12.99 -11.48
N PRO A 175 -5.48 12.23 -12.09
CA PRO A 175 -5.52 10.79 -11.92
C PRO A 175 -4.18 10.09 -12.21
N ASP A 176 -3.36 10.62 -13.11
CA ASP A 176 -2.03 10.07 -13.40
C ASP A 176 -1.10 10.12 -12.18
N TRP A 177 -1.17 11.19 -11.37
CA TRP A 177 -0.34 11.28 -10.16
C TRP A 177 -0.75 10.24 -9.13
N ILE A 178 -2.06 10.00 -8.99
CA ILE A 178 -2.63 9.01 -8.08
C ILE A 178 -2.22 7.60 -8.54
N GLU A 179 -2.39 7.27 -9.83
CA GLU A 179 -2.04 5.97 -10.39
C GLU A 179 -0.53 5.67 -10.30
N ILE A 180 0.32 6.68 -10.54
CA ILE A 180 1.77 6.53 -10.40
C ILE A 180 2.14 6.35 -8.91
N GLN A 181 1.51 7.08 -7.97
CA GLN A 181 1.71 6.85 -6.54
C GLN A 181 1.36 5.42 -6.15
N LEU A 182 0.31 4.88 -6.70
CA LEU A 182 -0.11 3.49 -6.50
C LEU A 182 0.79 2.47 -7.24
N ALA A 183 1.82 2.90 -7.97
CA ALA A 183 2.64 2.04 -8.83
C ALA A 183 1.79 1.16 -9.76
N HIS A 184 0.71 1.73 -10.30
CA HIS A 184 -0.05 1.14 -11.37
C HIS A 184 0.62 1.44 -12.70
N VAL A 185 0.71 0.43 -13.56
CA VAL A 185 1.20 0.62 -14.93
C VAL A 185 0.03 1.07 -15.78
N PRO A 186 0.07 2.28 -16.36
CA PRO A 186 -0.98 2.73 -17.27
C PRO A 186 -1.12 1.75 -18.42
N LYS A 187 -2.36 1.36 -18.75
CA LYS A 187 -2.63 0.45 -19.87
C LYS A 187 -2.75 1.23 -21.18
N GLY A 188 -2.36 0.58 -22.30
CA GLY A 188 -2.50 1.13 -23.65
C GLY A 188 -1.46 2.18 -24.01
N VAL A 189 -1.79 3.00 -25.01
CA VAL A 189 -0.93 4.03 -25.61
C VAL A 189 -0.35 5.00 -24.57
N ARG A 190 -1.17 5.40 -23.58
CA ARG A 190 -0.77 6.34 -22.51
C ARG A 190 0.40 5.78 -21.66
N GLY A 191 0.42 4.49 -21.38
CA GLY A 191 1.50 3.84 -20.62
C GLY A 191 2.82 3.75 -21.38
N VAL A 192 2.76 3.75 -22.71
CA VAL A 192 3.95 3.70 -23.57
C VAL A 192 4.65 5.06 -23.64
N TYR A 193 3.89 6.16 -23.68
CA TYR A 193 4.43 7.50 -23.89
C TYR A 193 4.65 8.32 -22.62
N ASN A 194 3.93 8.04 -21.51
CA ASN A 194 4.07 8.79 -20.27
C ASN A 194 5.09 8.13 -19.34
N GLN A 195 6.34 8.59 -19.37
CA GLN A 195 7.44 8.15 -18.49
C GLN A 195 7.66 9.11 -17.29
N ALA A 196 6.81 10.12 -17.14
CA ALA A 196 6.98 11.13 -16.09
C ALA A 196 6.69 10.54 -14.70
N ALA A 197 7.56 10.82 -13.73
CA ALA A 197 7.42 10.37 -12.34
C ALA A 197 6.58 11.33 -11.47
N TYR A 198 6.38 12.57 -11.92
CA TYR A 198 5.63 13.66 -11.22
C TYR A 198 6.01 13.79 -9.74
N LEU A 199 7.28 13.68 -9.38
CA LEU A 199 7.73 13.65 -7.97
C LEU A 199 7.33 14.91 -7.19
N LYS A 200 7.44 16.10 -7.81
CA LYS A 200 7.06 17.37 -7.17
C LYS A 200 5.56 17.40 -6.87
N GLN A 201 4.75 17.06 -7.84
CA GLN A 201 3.29 17.05 -7.73
C GLN A 201 2.81 15.99 -6.75
N ARG A 202 3.39 14.79 -6.80
CA ARG A 202 3.08 13.70 -5.86
C ARG A 202 3.50 14.04 -4.44
N ARG A 203 4.60 14.76 -4.24
CA ARG A 203 5.03 15.24 -2.92
C ARG A 203 3.97 16.17 -2.31
N GLN A 204 3.49 17.13 -3.07
CA GLN A 204 2.44 18.03 -2.61
C GLN A 204 1.14 17.26 -2.32
N MET A 205 0.71 16.41 -3.24
CA MET A 205 -0.47 15.56 -3.07
C MET A 205 -0.42 14.70 -1.80
N LEU A 206 0.72 14.08 -1.50
CA LEU A 206 0.90 13.28 -0.29
C LEU A 206 0.94 14.14 0.98
N GLN A 207 1.50 15.34 0.90
CA GLN A 207 1.48 16.26 2.03
C GLN A 207 0.06 16.73 2.33
N ASP A 208 -0.69 17.14 1.32
CA ASP A 208 -2.08 17.59 1.49
C ASP A 208 -2.98 16.47 2.02
N TYR A 209 -2.76 15.23 1.55
CA TYR A 209 -3.47 14.06 2.06
C TYR A 209 -3.16 13.78 3.54
N ALA A 210 -1.90 13.91 3.94
CA ALA A 210 -1.48 13.73 5.33
C ALA A 210 -2.01 14.85 6.22
N ASP A 211 -1.99 16.10 5.75
CA ASP A 211 -2.52 17.25 6.48
C ASP A 211 -4.07 17.17 6.63
N ALA A 212 -4.76 16.60 5.63
CA ALA A 212 -6.19 16.32 5.73
C ALA A 212 -6.49 15.28 6.83
N ILE A 213 -5.71 14.21 6.91
CA ILE A 213 -5.83 13.23 8.00
C ILE A 213 -5.61 13.89 9.35
N ASP A 214 -4.59 14.72 9.52
CA ASP A 214 -4.33 15.43 10.78
C ASP A 214 -5.48 16.38 11.14
N SER A 215 -6.04 17.11 10.17
CA SER A 215 -7.20 17.96 10.38
C SER A 215 -8.41 17.17 10.91
N ILE A 216 -8.73 16.05 10.26
CA ILE A 216 -9.84 15.18 10.67
C ILE A 216 -9.58 14.57 12.06
N LEU A 217 -8.35 14.17 12.37
CA LEU A 217 -7.96 13.64 13.68
C LEU A 217 -8.10 14.69 14.78
N ALA A 218 -7.85 15.96 14.47
CA ALA A 218 -8.05 17.09 15.39
C ALA A 218 -9.51 17.52 15.54
N GLY A 219 -10.46 16.82 14.91
CA GLY A 219 -11.89 17.17 14.92
C GLY A 219 -12.26 18.31 13.96
N GLY A 220 -11.37 18.67 13.04
CA GLY A 220 -11.63 19.59 11.94
C GLY A 220 -12.36 18.93 10.76
N GLY A 221 -12.77 19.74 9.77
CA GLY A 221 -13.31 19.24 8.51
C GLY A 221 -12.25 18.52 7.66
N ASN A 222 -12.71 17.84 6.63
CA ASN A 222 -11.84 17.22 5.63
C ASN A 222 -11.44 18.28 4.56
N PRO A 223 -10.20 18.78 4.53
CA PRO A 223 -9.79 19.78 3.55
C PRO A 223 -9.79 19.30 2.10
N LEU A 224 -9.94 17.99 1.87
CA LEU A 224 -10.02 17.39 0.53
C LEU A 224 -11.46 17.32 0.00
N GLU A 225 -12.47 17.60 0.82
CA GLU A 225 -13.84 17.66 0.31
C GLU A 225 -13.98 18.81 -0.67
N PRO A 226 -14.64 18.60 -1.80
CA PRO A 226 -14.99 19.71 -2.72
C PRO A 226 -15.92 20.69 -2.01
N GLU A 227 -15.73 21.99 -2.28
CA GLU A 227 -16.59 23.06 -1.78
C GLU A 227 -18.02 22.95 -2.32
#